data_577e3a5062ed0948de7f9b4c23570188
#
_entry.id   577e3a5062ed0948de7f9b4c23570188
#
_cell.length_a   1.000
_cell.length_b   1.000
_cell.length_c   1.000
_cell.angle_alpha   90.00
_cell.angle_beta   90.00
_cell.angle_gamma   90.00
#
_symmetry.space_group_name_H-M   'P 1'
#
loop_
_entity.id
_entity.type
_entity.pdbx_description
1 polymer ?
#
loop_
_entity_poly.entity_id
_entity_poly.type
_entity_poly.pdbx_seq_one_letter_code
_entity_poly.pdbx_strand_id
1 'polypeptide(L)'
;KDIEDAAEVAFALDIPYEVLDFTADFREQIIEKFVRVYEAGGTPNPCIDCNKYMKFNHLLNWAQAHGMEYVVTGHYARVEQDPDTGRWLLKKGLDEGKDQSYVLYNLTQQQLAHVRLPLGALHKTEVRAIAEQHHFINARKHDSQDICFVPDGDYARFMEGFTGKHYPAGDF
;
A
#
# COMPACT_ATOMS: atom_id res chain seq x y z
N LYS A 1 7.88 13.00 8.47
CA LYS A 1 6.52 13.57 8.45
C LYS A 1 5.43 12.49 8.51
N ASP A 2 5.37 11.51 7.58
CA ASP A 2 4.31 10.49 7.60
C ASP A 2 4.34 9.61 8.86
N ILE A 3 5.53 9.30 9.38
CA ILE A 3 5.72 8.61 10.65
C ILE A 3 5.16 9.42 11.82
N GLU A 4 5.41 10.72 11.85
CA GLU A 4 4.90 11.65 12.86
C GLU A 4 3.38 11.79 12.78
N ASP A 5 2.84 12.00 11.56
CA ASP A 5 1.38 12.08 11.33
C ASP A 5 0.68 10.80 11.84
N ALA A 6 1.27 9.62 11.63
CA ALA A 6 0.73 8.35 12.10
C ALA A 6 0.83 8.21 13.62
N ALA A 7 1.95 8.65 14.21
CA ALA A 7 2.13 8.64 15.66
C ALA A 7 1.10 9.54 16.38
N GLU A 8 0.82 10.73 15.83
CA GLU A 8 -0.20 11.64 16.37
C GLU A 8 -1.60 11.02 16.37
N VAL A 9 -1.97 10.33 15.27
CA VAL A 9 -3.25 9.63 15.18
C VAL A 9 -3.32 8.48 16.19
N ALA A 10 -2.26 7.69 16.32
CA ALA A 10 -2.20 6.60 17.29
C ALA A 10 -2.32 7.12 18.73
N PHE A 11 -1.63 8.22 19.04
CA PHE A 11 -1.73 8.88 20.33
C PHE A 11 -3.14 9.41 20.62
N ALA A 12 -3.78 10.03 19.63
CA ALA A 12 -5.16 10.52 19.78
C ALA A 12 -6.18 9.40 20.02
N LEU A 13 -5.88 8.19 19.55
CA LEU A 13 -6.70 7.00 19.71
C LEU A 13 -6.32 6.16 20.95
N ASP A 14 -5.27 6.54 21.69
CA ASP A 14 -4.71 5.79 22.81
C ASP A 14 -4.39 4.32 22.45
N ILE A 15 -3.78 4.13 21.27
CA ILE A 15 -3.35 2.81 20.77
C ILE A 15 -1.83 2.73 20.69
N PRO A 16 -1.23 1.53 20.89
CA PRO A 16 0.20 1.33 20.71
C PRO A 16 0.65 1.69 19.30
N TYR A 17 1.85 2.27 19.20
CA TYR A 17 2.47 2.65 17.95
C TYR A 17 3.89 2.09 17.86
N GLU A 18 4.23 1.48 16.75
CA GLU A 18 5.55 0.93 16.50
C GLU A 18 6.00 1.24 15.06
N VAL A 19 7.29 1.51 14.88
CA VAL A 19 7.91 1.74 13.57
C VAL A 19 8.75 0.53 13.21
N LEU A 20 8.37 -0.16 12.14
CA LEU A 20 9.10 -1.29 11.60
C LEU A 20 10.00 -0.83 10.44
N ASP A 21 11.28 -1.14 10.51
CA ASP A 21 12.23 -0.81 9.45
C ASP A 21 12.37 -1.96 8.44
N PHE A 22 11.74 -1.78 7.29
CA PHE A 22 11.87 -2.66 6.12
C PHE A 22 12.64 -2.00 4.97
N THR A 23 13.48 -1.01 5.25
CA THR A 23 14.17 -0.22 4.21
C THR A 23 15.03 -1.08 3.29
N ALA A 24 15.76 -2.06 3.84
CA ALA A 24 16.61 -2.95 3.05
C ALA A 24 15.77 -3.84 2.12
N ASP A 25 14.73 -4.50 2.65
CA ASP A 25 13.82 -5.34 1.88
C ASP A 25 13.07 -4.55 0.80
N PHE A 26 12.63 -3.32 1.14
CA PHE A 26 11.95 -2.43 0.20
C PHE A 26 12.87 -2.03 -0.95
N ARG A 27 14.13 -1.70 -0.65
CA ARG A 27 15.13 -1.40 -1.67
C ARG A 27 15.31 -2.58 -2.63
N GLU A 28 15.57 -3.77 -2.10
CA GLU A 28 15.88 -4.96 -2.89
C GLU A 28 14.68 -5.44 -3.72
N GLN A 29 13.52 -5.58 -3.07
CA GLN A 29 12.36 -6.25 -3.68
C GLN A 29 11.48 -5.30 -4.50
N ILE A 30 11.50 -4.00 -4.21
CA ILE A 30 10.64 -3.01 -4.87
C ILE A 30 11.45 -2.11 -5.78
N ILE A 31 12.44 -1.36 -5.24
CA ILE A 31 13.14 -0.33 -6.02
C ILE A 31 14.05 -0.97 -7.07
N GLU A 32 14.85 -1.94 -6.72
CA GLU A 32 15.74 -2.60 -7.68
C GLU A 32 14.98 -3.36 -8.76
N LYS A 33 13.84 -3.95 -8.40
CA LYS A 33 12.96 -4.58 -9.39
C LYS A 33 12.35 -3.54 -10.34
N PHE A 34 11.88 -2.41 -9.80
CA PHE A 34 11.37 -1.30 -10.58
C PHE A 34 12.39 -0.82 -11.62
N VAL A 35 13.62 -0.60 -11.20
CA VAL A 35 14.74 -0.20 -12.07
C VAL A 35 15.00 -1.25 -13.16
N ARG A 36 15.13 -2.52 -12.79
CA ARG A 36 15.39 -3.61 -13.76
C ARG A 36 14.30 -3.73 -14.81
N VAL A 37 13.03 -3.55 -14.44
CA VAL A 37 11.92 -3.65 -15.39
C VAL A 37 11.94 -2.49 -16.38
N TYR A 38 12.22 -1.26 -15.94
CA TYR A 38 12.40 -0.13 -16.83
C TYR A 38 13.60 -0.30 -17.78
N GLU A 39 14.76 -0.73 -17.25
CA GLU A 39 15.94 -1.00 -18.08
C GLU A 39 15.70 -2.10 -19.14
N ALA A 40 14.78 -3.01 -18.85
CA ALA A 40 14.35 -4.04 -19.81
C ALA A 40 13.25 -3.56 -20.79
N GLY A 41 12.86 -2.29 -20.76
CA GLY A 41 11.82 -1.70 -21.62
C GLY A 41 10.38 -2.02 -21.17
N GLY A 42 10.18 -2.51 -19.95
CA GLY A 42 8.86 -2.77 -19.39
C GLY A 42 8.32 -1.57 -18.59
N THR A 43 7.05 -1.65 -18.18
CA THR A 43 6.41 -0.66 -17.31
C THR A 43 6.08 -1.32 -15.97
N PRO A 44 6.87 -1.09 -14.90
CA PRO A 44 6.64 -1.70 -13.61
C PRO A 44 5.49 -1.04 -12.85
N ASN A 45 4.79 -1.82 -12.03
CA ASN A 45 3.89 -1.29 -11.02
C ASN A 45 4.39 -1.70 -9.62
N PRO A 46 5.22 -0.87 -8.97
CA PRO A 46 5.84 -1.21 -7.70
C PRO A 46 4.83 -1.30 -6.54
N CYS A 47 3.63 -0.71 -6.67
CA CYS A 47 2.57 -0.83 -5.67
C CYS A 47 2.07 -2.27 -5.54
N ILE A 48 1.99 -3.03 -6.63
CA ILE A 48 1.65 -4.45 -6.61
C ILE A 48 2.69 -5.24 -5.81
N ASP A 49 3.96 -4.99 -6.08
CA ASP A 49 5.07 -5.65 -5.37
C ASP A 49 5.14 -5.24 -3.90
N CYS A 50 4.95 -3.96 -3.59
CA CYS A 50 4.90 -3.47 -2.21
C CYS A 50 3.79 -4.14 -1.41
N ASN A 51 2.58 -4.25 -1.96
CA ASN A 51 1.49 -4.97 -1.31
C ASN A 51 1.83 -6.44 -1.11
N LYS A 52 2.37 -7.11 -2.13
CA LYS A 52 2.73 -8.53 -2.08
C LYS A 52 3.83 -8.83 -1.05
N TYR A 53 4.93 -8.09 -1.09
CA TYR A 53 6.12 -8.44 -0.31
C TYR A 53 6.17 -7.72 1.03
N MET A 54 5.88 -6.40 1.08
CA MET A 54 6.01 -5.63 2.32
C MET A 54 4.80 -5.80 3.22
N LYS A 55 3.59 -5.45 2.72
CA LYS A 55 2.40 -5.40 3.59
C LYS A 55 1.84 -6.78 3.91
N PHE A 56 1.66 -7.64 2.89
CA PHE A 56 0.96 -8.90 3.07
C PHE A 56 1.87 -10.13 3.10
N ASN A 57 3.19 -9.91 3.18
CA ASN A 57 4.17 -10.93 3.54
C ASN A 57 4.97 -10.50 4.77
N HIS A 58 5.89 -9.53 4.66
CA HIS A 58 6.74 -9.14 5.81
C HIS A 58 5.92 -8.67 7.01
N LEU A 59 5.02 -7.69 6.83
CA LEU A 59 4.21 -7.18 7.93
C LEU A 59 3.24 -8.23 8.47
N LEU A 60 2.61 -9.06 7.62
CA LEU A 60 1.72 -10.13 8.09
C LEU A 60 2.48 -11.18 8.90
N ASN A 61 3.64 -11.61 8.43
CA ASN A 61 4.48 -12.57 9.16
C ASN A 61 4.94 -11.99 10.52
N TRP A 62 5.33 -10.73 10.54
CA TRP A 62 5.69 -10.03 11.78
C TRP A 62 4.50 -9.97 12.74
N ALA A 63 3.32 -9.58 12.26
CA ALA A 63 2.10 -9.51 13.05
C ALA A 63 1.74 -10.87 13.67
N GLN A 64 1.77 -11.94 12.88
CA GLN A 64 1.49 -13.29 13.35
C GLN A 64 2.51 -13.77 14.39
N ALA A 65 3.81 -13.47 14.20
CA ALA A 65 4.86 -13.78 15.17
C ALA A 65 4.67 -13.06 16.51
N HIS A 66 3.96 -11.91 16.51
CA HIS A 66 3.62 -11.12 17.70
C HIS A 66 2.18 -11.37 18.22
N GLY A 67 1.54 -12.46 17.78
CA GLY A 67 0.22 -12.87 18.26
C GLY A 67 -0.95 -12.05 17.69
N MET A 68 -0.73 -11.27 16.64
CA MET A 68 -1.78 -10.53 15.94
C MET A 68 -2.38 -11.41 14.84
N GLU A 69 -3.69 -11.44 14.75
CA GLU A 69 -4.39 -12.31 13.79
C GLU A 69 -4.53 -11.66 12.42
N TYR A 70 -4.70 -10.32 12.36
CA TYR A 70 -5.03 -9.60 11.15
C TYR A 70 -4.09 -8.43 10.87
N VAL A 71 -3.87 -8.19 9.58
CA VAL A 71 -3.35 -6.92 9.06
C VAL A 71 -4.53 -6.11 8.53
N VAL A 72 -4.70 -4.90 9.04
CA VAL A 72 -5.76 -3.95 8.65
C VAL A 72 -5.14 -2.83 7.85
N THR A 73 -5.67 -2.54 6.66
CA THR A 73 -5.16 -1.46 5.81
C THR A 73 -6.28 -0.61 5.24
N GLY A 74 -5.93 0.62 4.84
CA GLY A 74 -6.86 1.58 4.24
C GLY A 74 -7.13 1.38 2.74
N HIS A 75 -6.94 0.19 2.17
CA HIS A 75 -7.26 -0.04 0.76
C HIS A 75 -8.76 -0.03 0.52
N TYR A 76 -9.17 0.61 -0.59
CA TYR A 76 -10.53 0.57 -1.11
C TYR A 76 -10.73 -0.71 -1.93
N ALA A 77 -10.86 -1.82 -1.24
CA ALA A 77 -11.22 -3.13 -1.76
C ALA A 77 -11.96 -3.89 -0.67
N ARG A 78 -12.64 -4.98 -1.01
CA ARG A 78 -13.37 -5.80 -0.03
C ARG A 78 -12.84 -7.23 -0.03
N VAL A 79 -12.81 -7.84 1.14
CA VAL A 79 -12.48 -9.25 1.32
C VAL A 79 -13.64 -9.91 2.05
N GLU A 80 -14.21 -10.93 1.45
CA GLU A 80 -15.37 -11.65 1.97
C GLU A 80 -15.14 -13.17 1.84
N GLN A 81 -15.66 -13.95 2.76
CA GLN A 81 -15.65 -15.40 2.62
C GLN A 81 -16.93 -15.86 1.92
N ASP A 82 -16.78 -16.65 0.87
CA ASP A 82 -17.88 -17.28 0.17
C ASP A 82 -18.46 -18.37 1.08
N PRO A 83 -19.74 -18.29 1.45
CA PRO A 83 -20.35 -19.23 2.38
C PRO A 83 -20.49 -20.66 1.82
N ASP A 84 -20.56 -20.80 0.50
CA ASP A 84 -20.78 -22.10 -0.14
C ASP A 84 -19.47 -22.87 -0.33
N THR A 85 -18.40 -22.16 -0.66
CA THR A 85 -17.09 -22.77 -0.96
C THR A 85 -16.06 -22.60 0.15
N GLY A 86 -16.32 -21.70 1.11
CA GLY A 86 -15.37 -21.32 2.15
C GLY A 86 -14.16 -20.51 1.64
N ARG A 87 -14.11 -20.17 0.34
CA ARG A 87 -13.01 -19.41 -0.26
C ARG A 87 -13.10 -17.94 0.09
N TRP A 88 -11.95 -17.30 0.27
CA TRP A 88 -11.84 -15.86 0.41
C TRP A 88 -11.86 -15.21 -0.97
N LEU A 89 -12.73 -14.22 -1.14
CA LEU A 89 -12.94 -13.48 -2.38
C LEU A 89 -12.39 -12.06 -2.20
N LEU A 90 -11.52 -11.64 -3.11
CA LEU A 90 -11.15 -10.26 -3.27
C LEU A 90 -12.16 -9.59 -4.21
N LYS A 91 -12.82 -8.54 -3.75
CA LYS A 91 -13.85 -7.81 -4.49
C LYS A 91 -13.46 -6.33 -4.63
N LYS A 92 -13.96 -5.68 -5.66
CA LYS A 92 -13.82 -4.23 -5.84
C LYS A 92 -14.38 -3.47 -4.64
N GLY A 93 -13.80 -2.31 -4.36
CA GLY A 93 -14.35 -1.33 -3.43
C GLY A 93 -15.72 -0.82 -3.87
N LEU A 94 -16.49 -0.28 -2.92
CA LEU A 94 -17.77 0.35 -3.21
C LEU A 94 -17.59 1.65 -4.02
N ASP A 95 -16.57 2.42 -3.70
CA ASP A 95 -16.17 3.62 -4.45
C ASP A 95 -15.37 3.21 -5.68
N GLU A 96 -16.03 3.14 -6.85
CA GLU A 96 -15.41 2.72 -8.11
C GLU A 96 -14.24 3.65 -8.52
N GLY A 97 -14.33 4.95 -8.20
CA GLY A 97 -13.28 5.93 -8.48
C GLY A 97 -12.05 5.78 -7.59
N LYS A 98 -12.13 4.96 -6.54
CA LYS A 98 -11.04 4.69 -5.58
C LYS A 98 -10.66 3.22 -5.48
N ASP A 99 -11.27 2.34 -6.28
CA ASP A 99 -11.00 0.91 -6.21
C ASP A 99 -9.50 0.59 -6.34
N GLN A 100 -9.00 -0.19 -5.39
CA GLN A 100 -7.61 -0.62 -5.29
C GLN A 100 -7.45 -2.15 -5.33
N SER A 101 -8.50 -2.88 -5.72
CA SER A 101 -8.44 -4.34 -5.80
C SER A 101 -7.34 -4.82 -6.76
N TYR A 102 -7.02 -4.02 -7.80
CA TYR A 102 -6.01 -4.36 -8.79
C TYR A 102 -4.57 -4.47 -8.22
N VAL A 103 -4.23 -3.77 -7.14
CA VAL A 103 -2.91 -3.91 -6.51
C VAL A 103 -2.84 -5.07 -5.51
N LEU A 104 -3.96 -5.78 -5.30
CA LEU A 104 -4.11 -6.86 -4.33
C LEU A 104 -4.36 -8.23 -4.99
N TYR A 105 -4.43 -8.29 -6.32
CA TYR A 105 -4.86 -9.49 -7.07
C TYR A 105 -4.00 -10.74 -6.81
N ASN A 106 -2.78 -10.55 -6.37
CA ASN A 106 -1.81 -11.62 -6.13
C ASN A 106 -1.81 -12.17 -4.69
N LEU A 107 -2.74 -11.72 -3.84
CA LEU A 107 -2.89 -12.25 -2.49
C LEU A 107 -3.41 -13.68 -2.51
N THR A 108 -2.77 -14.55 -1.74
CA THR A 108 -3.16 -15.94 -1.57
C THR A 108 -4.39 -16.07 -0.68
N GLN A 109 -5.05 -17.24 -0.69
CA GLN A 109 -6.17 -17.54 0.21
C GLN A 109 -5.78 -17.41 1.69
N GLN A 110 -4.58 -17.85 2.04
CA GLN A 110 -4.05 -17.70 3.39
C GLN A 110 -3.91 -16.22 3.79
N GLN A 111 -3.36 -15.39 2.89
CA GLN A 111 -3.22 -13.96 3.14
C GLN A 111 -4.58 -13.27 3.24
N LEU A 112 -5.51 -13.55 2.31
CA LEU A 112 -6.86 -12.98 2.33
C LEU A 112 -7.62 -13.29 3.62
N ALA A 113 -7.42 -14.48 4.21
CA ALA A 113 -8.02 -14.86 5.49
C ALA A 113 -7.61 -13.92 6.63
N HIS A 114 -6.39 -13.38 6.58
CA HIS A 114 -5.79 -12.53 7.61
C HIS A 114 -5.76 -11.04 7.25
N VAL A 115 -6.51 -10.60 6.24
CA VAL A 115 -6.59 -9.20 5.80
C VAL A 115 -7.97 -8.62 6.11
N ARG A 116 -7.98 -7.36 6.58
CA ARG A 116 -9.21 -6.59 6.76
C ARG A 116 -9.08 -5.23 6.07
N LEU A 117 -10.06 -4.88 5.26
CA LEU A 117 -10.09 -3.67 4.43
C LEU A 117 -11.35 -2.85 4.74
N PRO A 118 -11.42 -2.18 5.90
CA PRO A 118 -12.65 -1.53 6.35
C PRO A 118 -13.12 -0.40 5.43
N LEU A 119 -12.22 0.26 4.69
CA LEU A 119 -12.59 1.34 3.79
C LEU A 119 -13.23 0.85 2.48
N GLY A 120 -13.15 -0.44 2.17
CA GLY A 120 -13.71 -1.00 0.94
C GLY A 120 -15.24 -0.93 0.83
N ALA A 121 -15.94 -0.76 1.95
CA ALA A 121 -17.39 -0.60 2.00
C ALA A 121 -17.85 0.86 2.16
N LEU A 122 -16.95 1.83 1.99
CA LEU A 122 -17.21 3.27 2.16
C LEU A 122 -16.79 4.06 0.92
N HIS A 123 -17.48 5.16 0.67
CA HIS A 123 -17.00 6.17 -0.28
C HIS A 123 -15.93 7.06 0.37
N LYS A 124 -15.01 7.57 -0.44
CA LYS A 124 -13.92 8.45 0.04
C LYS A 124 -14.44 9.68 0.80
N THR A 125 -15.59 10.22 0.38
CA THR A 125 -16.26 11.35 1.06
C THR A 125 -16.70 11.00 2.47
N GLU A 126 -17.22 9.79 2.69
CA GLU A 126 -17.62 9.29 4.01
C GLU A 126 -16.39 9.10 4.92
N VAL A 127 -15.31 8.52 4.37
CA VAL A 127 -14.05 8.35 5.12
C VAL A 127 -13.48 9.69 5.57
N ARG A 128 -13.51 10.72 4.71
CA ARG A 128 -13.07 12.08 5.06
C ARG A 128 -13.95 12.70 6.14
N ALA A 129 -15.27 12.55 6.04
CA ALA A 129 -16.21 13.04 7.03
C ALA A 129 -15.96 12.39 8.42
N ILE A 130 -15.71 11.09 8.46
CA ILE A 130 -15.35 10.37 9.69
C ILE A 130 -14.04 10.92 10.27
N ALA A 131 -12.99 11.08 9.45
CA ALA A 131 -11.71 11.61 9.90
C ALA A 131 -11.82 13.05 10.43
N GLU A 132 -12.63 13.90 9.80
CA GLU A 132 -12.91 15.26 10.27
C GLU A 132 -13.70 15.27 11.59
N GLN A 133 -14.69 14.37 11.73
CA GLN A 133 -15.45 14.23 12.96
C GLN A 133 -14.57 13.82 14.15
N HIS A 134 -13.55 13.02 13.89
CA HIS A 134 -12.56 12.62 14.90
C HIS A 134 -11.37 13.58 15.02
N HIS A 135 -11.40 14.72 14.32
CA HIS A 135 -10.37 15.76 14.36
C HIS A 135 -8.97 15.25 14.01
N PHE A 136 -8.86 14.23 13.14
CA PHE A 136 -7.55 13.74 12.69
C PHE A 136 -6.83 14.78 11.85
N ILE A 137 -5.55 15.01 12.13
CA ILE A 137 -4.75 16.05 11.48
C ILE A 137 -4.63 15.83 9.96
N ASN A 138 -4.71 14.57 9.53
CA ASN A 138 -4.58 14.15 8.15
C ASN A 138 -5.92 14.02 7.40
N ALA A 139 -7.07 14.42 8.02
CA ALA A 139 -8.40 14.30 7.42
C ALA A 139 -8.52 14.94 6.03
N ARG A 140 -7.79 16.06 5.81
CA ARG A 140 -7.77 16.80 4.54
C ARG A 140 -6.51 16.57 3.70
N LYS A 141 -5.64 15.63 4.11
CA LYS A 141 -4.44 15.30 3.34
C LYS A 141 -4.83 14.81 1.94
N HIS A 142 -4.11 15.32 0.93
CA HIS A 142 -4.28 14.84 -0.43
C HIS A 142 -3.86 13.38 -0.55
N ASP A 143 -4.57 12.64 -1.40
CA ASP A 143 -4.18 11.26 -1.72
C ASP A 143 -2.82 11.27 -2.42
N SER A 144 -1.96 10.30 -2.10
CA SER A 144 -0.76 10.04 -2.87
C SER A 144 -1.20 9.52 -4.24
N GLN A 145 -0.91 10.29 -5.30
CA GLN A 145 -1.32 9.95 -6.67
C GLN A 145 -0.21 9.26 -7.47
N ASP A 146 1.00 9.22 -6.91
CA ASP A 146 2.17 8.68 -7.59
C ASP A 146 2.93 7.65 -6.73
N ILE A 147 3.98 7.08 -7.32
CA ILE A 147 4.86 6.12 -6.65
C ILE A 147 5.56 6.81 -5.47
N CYS A 148 5.41 6.24 -4.27
CA CYS A 148 5.82 6.88 -3.01
C CYS A 148 7.32 7.25 -2.94
N PHE A 149 8.19 6.54 -3.67
CA PHE A 149 9.63 6.83 -3.73
C PHE A 149 10.04 7.68 -4.94
N VAL A 150 9.08 8.11 -5.78
CA VAL A 150 9.27 9.07 -6.87
C VAL A 150 8.22 10.19 -6.74
N PRO A 151 8.29 10.99 -5.67
CA PRO A 151 7.22 11.91 -5.29
C PRO A 151 7.02 13.09 -6.26
N ASP A 152 7.99 13.36 -7.10
CA ASP A 152 7.96 14.41 -8.12
C ASP A 152 7.55 13.91 -9.52
N GLY A 153 7.32 12.58 -9.66
CA GLY A 153 6.97 11.96 -10.93
C GLY A 153 8.10 11.93 -11.97
N ASP A 154 9.31 12.38 -11.62
CA ASP A 154 10.48 12.35 -12.51
C ASP A 154 11.22 11.02 -12.41
N TYR A 155 10.67 10.02 -13.11
CA TYR A 155 11.24 8.67 -13.14
C TYR A 155 12.65 8.62 -13.72
N ALA A 156 12.95 9.44 -14.75
CA ALA A 156 14.28 9.48 -15.38
C ALA A 156 15.32 9.96 -14.36
N ARG A 157 15.06 11.07 -13.68
CA ARG A 157 15.94 11.58 -12.63
C ARG A 157 16.13 10.60 -11.48
N PHE A 158 15.04 9.94 -11.05
CA PHE A 158 15.12 8.91 -10.02
C PHE A 158 16.02 7.75 -10.45
N MET A 159 15.83 7.24 -11.68
CA MET A 159 16.60 6.15 -12.26
C MET A 159 18.09 6.50 -12.36
N GLU A 160 18.41 7.68 -12.87
CA GLU A 160 19.80 8.19 -12.96
C GLU A 160 20.44 8.30 -11.59
N GLY A 161 19.74 8.90 -10.62
CA GLY A 161 20.22 9.03 -9.24
C GLY A 161 20.46 7.70 -8.54
N PHE A 162 19.58 6.72 -8.79
CA PHE A 162 19.68 5.40 -8.17
C PHE A 162 20.79 4.53 -8.78
N THR A 163 20.91 4.54 -10.11
CA THR A 163 21.86 3.66 -10.85
C THR A 163 23.23 4.28 -11.09
N GLY A 164 23.34 5.61 -11.03
CA GLY A 164 24.51 6.35 -11.48
C GLY A 164 24.73 6.35 -13.01
N LYS A 165 23.75 5.82 -13.78
CA LYS A 165 23.77 5.80 -15.25
C LYS A 165 23.04 7.02 -15.78
N HIS A 166 23.39 7.44 -17.00
CA HIS A 166 22.63 8.43 -17.75
C HIS A 166 21.76 7.74 -18.79
N TYR A 167 20.49 8.11 -18.88
CA TYR A 167 19.52 7.59 -19.84
C TYR A 167 19.19 8.69 -20.85
N PRO A 168 19.79 8.69 -22.05
CA PRO A 168 19.51 9.70 -23.07
C PRO A 168 18.06 9.61 -23.54
N ALA A 169 17.48 10.76 -23.89
CA ALA A 169 16.18 10.79 -24.53
C ALA A 169 16.25 10.02 -25.86
N GLY A 170 15.23 9.21 -26.12
CA GLY A 170 15.06 8.46 -27.38
C GLY A 170 13.91 9.02 -28.20
N ASP A 171 13.89 8.68 -29.48
CA ASP A 171 12.75 8.92 -30.37
C ASP A 171 11.67 7.84 -30.13
N PHE A 172 10.40 8.23 -30.27
CA PHE A 172 9.24 7.33 -30.21
C PHE A 172 8.87 6.82 -31.61
#